data_114eb615fcfc74db067280a05c083ff5
#
_entry.id   114eb615fcfc74db067280a05c083ff5
#
_cell.length_a   1.000
_cell.length_b   1.000
_cell.length_c   1.000
_cell.angle_alpha   90.00
_cell.angle_beta   90.00
_cell.angle_gamma   90.00
#
_symmetry.space_group_name_H-M   'P 1'
#
loop_
_entity.id
_entity.type
_entity.pdbx_description
1 polymer ?
#
loop_
_entity_poly.entity_id
_entity_poly.type
_entity_poly.pdbx_seq_one_letter_code
_entity_poly.pdbx_strand_id
1 'polypeptide(L)'
;MIGLSVDFKKMVELLLKQRPEIGAEQIREMIDEKKRKVGAGYLTDQGALFLIGADLGISFESVPKLSSGIKELYIGAKEVTITARIMNIYPIRRFIKKDTNEEIVNRTMTVYDKDSSIKIRLWDNNQINIPDEIGLQPGDLIKVSRCYVKSGLDGKPIISLGSNGSIELVNNNNEDDSNSIPTIDSMTLTVDDVKDPQENVIITGNVDSNPRISGFNNIRGQAGKALQMQISNEARTRSLRVIIWNIDENRIPKIFNTGVNVRLLGVRIKPGNPQYGNGDFEIHGDEGTMLQFSGSETDVEVMPLRIISVGNETGRGNINCLTVDRAGRFLSAIVDSMLVTNEMTTDTMIECVPSRIFGSSIILSKEDSYIRLIDDDPSFPTSSKFESKIKDIQVSESPYVVEAIVLHTPNMIEVNTKGGIVPVSDTLLGDDTGEIRLVGWREQSSHVHKLNVGDRIRVIGATANNGREGNVELTLKSYSSIIKIS
;
A
#
# COMPACT_ATOMS: atom_id res chain seq x y z
N MET A 1 48.93 25.21 -10.51
CA MET A 1 48.37 24.49 -11.66
C MET A 1 46.89 24.35 -11.40
N ILE A 2 46.07 25.17 -12.09
CA ILE A 2 44.61 25.13 -11.98
C ILE A 2 44.18 23.85 -12.68
N GLY A 3 43.54 22.94 -11.97
CA GLY A 3 43.00 21.69 -12.53
C GLY A 3 41.94 22.04 -13.58
N LEU A 4 42.32 21.84 -14.86
CA LEU A 4 41.40 21.94 -15.99
C LEU A 4 40.34 20.86 -15.82
N SER A 5 39.06 21.21 -15.91
CA SER A 5 37.94 20.23 -15.79
C SER A 5 38.05 19.16 -16.87
N VAL A 6 37.63 17.96 -16.59
CA VAL A 6 37.70 16.81 -17.53
C VAL A 6 36.97 17.15 -18.84
N ASP A 7 35.94 18.00 -18.79
CA ASP A 7 35.17 18.48 -19.94
C ASP A 7 36.02 19.32 -20.91
N PHE A 8 36.84 20.21 -20.38
CA PHE A 8 37.72 21.04 -21.19
C PHE A 8 38.71 20.18 -21.98
N LYS A 9 39.30 19.14 -21.34
CA LYS A 9 40.22 18.23 -22.03
C LYS A 9 39.53 17.48 -23.17
N LYS A 10 38.34 16.94 -22.94
CA LYS A 10 37.55 16.24 -23.96
C LYS A 10 37.17 17.15 -25.12
N MET A 11 36.84 18.43 -24.86
CA MET A 11 36.54 19.40 -25.88
C MET A 11 37.77 19.68 -26.73
N VAL A 12 38.95 19.86 -26.11
CA VAL A 12 40.22 20.04 -26.81
C VAL A 12 40.55 18.81 -27.67
N GLU A 13 40.39 17.60 -27.11
CA GLU A 13 40.62 16.34 -27.84
C GLU A 13 39.66 16.17 -29.04
N LEU A 14 38.39 16.55 -28.90
CA LEU A 14 37.41 16.50 -29.98
C LEU A 14 37.79 17.51 -31.09
N LEU A 15 38.23 18.73 -30.70
CA LEU A 15 38.66 19.76 -31.62
C LEU A 15 39.90 19.30 -32.40
N LEU A 16 40.90 18.75 -31.72
CA LEU A 16 42.11 18.20 -32.36
C LEU A 16 41.80 17.02 -33.29
N LYS A 17 40.79 16.21 -32.95
CA LYS A 17 40.35 15.06 -33.77
C LYS A 17 39.65 15.52 -35.05
N GLN A 18 38.83 16.56 -34.99
CA GLN A 18 38.09 17.11 -36.13
C GLN A 18 38.89 18.08 -36.96
N ARG A 19 39.91 18.73 -36.37
CA ARG A 19 40.82 19.70 -37.01
C ARG A 19 42.27 19.34 -36.66
N PRO A 20 42.83 18.29 -37.27
CA PRO A 20 44.20 17.83 -36.97
C PRO A 20 45.28 18.85 -37.31
N GLU A 21 44.95 19.82 -38.16
CA GLU A 21 45.82 20.92 -38.55
C GLU A 21 46.06 21.96 -37.46
N ILE A 22 45.22 21.99 -36.41
CA ILE A 22 45.32 22.94 -35.30
C ILE A 22 46.09 22.26 -34.17
N GLY A 23 47.22 22.85 -33.78
CA GLY A 23 48.01 22.36 -32.65
C GLY A 23 47.47 22.81 -31.30
N ALA A 24 47.83 22.11 -30.21
CA ALA A 24 47.37 22.40 -28.84
C ALA A 24 47.80 23.84 -28.38
N GLU A 25 48.94 24.34 -28.85
CA GLU A 25 49.38 25.72 -28.57
C GLU A 25 48.52 26.75 -29.29
N GLN A 26 48.15 26.48 -30.53
CA GLN A 26 47.26 27.35 -31.30
C GLN A 26 45.87 27.45 -30.66
N ILE A 27 45.36 26.37 -30.10
CA ILE A 27 44.09 26.39 -29.36
C ILE A 27 44.18 27.33 -28.14
N ARG A 28 45.31 27.34 -27.43
CA ARG A 28 45.52 28.26 -26.29
C ARG A 28 45.55 29.73 -26.75
N GLU A 29 46.27 30.02 -27.84
CA GLU A 29 46.31 31.36 -28.41
C GLU A 29 44.93 31.83 -28.86
N MET A 30 44.13 30.94 -29.49
CA MET A 30 42.76 31.23 -29.90
C MET A 30 41.84 31.50 -28.68
N ILE A 31 42.02 30.76 -27.58
CA ILE A 31 41.29 30.99 -26.34
C ILE A 31 41.60 32.38 -25.77
N ASP A 32 42.88 32.72 -25.68
CA ASP A 32 43.33 34.01 -25.16
C ASP A 32 42.87 35.17 -26.04
N GLU A 33 42.88 34.99 -27.36
CA GLU A 33 42.39 36.00 -28.33
C GLU A 33 40.86 36.18 -28.20
N LYS A 34 40.07 35.09 -28.06
CA LYS A 34 38.62 35.17 -27.85
C LYS A 34 38.29 35.87 -26.53
N LYS A 35 39.01 35.55 -25.45
CA LYS A 35 38.84 36.22 -24.16
C LYS A 35 39.17 37.72 -24.22
N ARG A 36 40.20 38.10 -24.97
CA ARG A 36 40.54 39.51 -25.19
C ARG A 36 39.48 40.25 -26.01
N LYS A 37 38.91 39.61 -27.04
CA LYS A 37 37.85 40.23 -27.88
C LYS A 37 36.54 40.41 -27.14
N VAL A 38 36.17 39.50 -26.22
CA VAL A 38 34.91 39.55 -25.45
C VAL A 38 35.04 40.48 -24.22
N GLY A 39 36.25 40.65 -23.71
CA GLY A 39 36.54 41.46 -22.52
C GLY A 39 36.99 40.62 -21.31
N ALA A 40 37.84 41.23 -20.49
CA ALA A 40 38.40 40.55 -19.33
C ALA A 40 37.31 40.20 -18.30
N GLY A 41 37.27 38.96 -17.87
CA GLY A 41 36.34 38.45 -16.81
C GLY A 41 34.99 37.96 -17.30
N TYR A 42 34.64 38.12 -18.59
CA TYR A 42 33.35 37.69 -19.13
C TYR A 42 33.34 36.26 -19.65
N LEU A 43 34.48 35.63 -19.89
CA LEU A 43 34.58 34.33 -20.54
C LEU A 43 35.58 33.41 -19.83
N THR A 44 35.17 32.21 -19.52
CA THR A 44 36.06 31.14 -19.07
C THR A 44 36.78 30.50 -20.25
N ASP A 45 37.86 29.74 -20.03
CA ASP A 45 38.58 29.03 -21.10
C ASP A 45 37.65 28.06 -21.81
N GLN A 46 36.75 27.40 -21.09
CA GLN A 46 35.74 26.51 -21.65
C GLN A 46 34.71 27.26 -22.50
N GLY A 47 34.23 28.40 -22.03
CA GLY A 47 33.34 29.28 -22.80
C GLY A 47 33.98 29.79 -24.08
N ALA A 48 35.28 30.19 -24.03
CA ALA A 48 36.05 30.58 -25.21
C ALA A 48 36.17 29.43 -26.22
N LEU A 49 36.39 28.19 -25.73
CA LEU A 49 36.50 27.01 -26.57
C LEU A 49 35.17 26.68 -27.27
N PHE A 50 34.03 26.90 -26.61
CA PHE A 50 32.70 26.77 -27.25
C PHE A 50 32.53 27.75 -28.42
N LEU A 51 32.94 29.01 -28.24
CA LEU A 51 32.85 30.00 -29.30
C LEU A 51 33.82 29.69 -30.46
N ILE A 52 34.99 29.18 -30.15
CA ILE A 52 35.99 28.73 -31.17
C ILE A 52 35.41 27.56 -31.95
N GLY A 53 34.80 26.58 -31.26
CA GLY A 53 34.14 25.45 -31.92
C GLY A 53 33.06 25.92 -32.89
N ALA A 54 32.19 26.82 -32.46
CA ALA A 54 31.16 27.43 -33.32
C ALA A 54 31.74 28.14 -34.55
N ASP A 55 32.82 28.91 -34.39
CA ASP A 55 33.51 29.56 -35.51
C ASP A 55 34.13 28.59 -36.51
N LEU A 56 34.58 27.45 -36.03
CA LEU A 56 35.17 26.37 -36.83
C LEU A 56 34.14 25.35 -37.37
N GLY A 57 32.84 25.59 -37.11
CA GLY A 57 31.75 24.68 -37.49
C GLY A 57 31.74 23.36 -36.72
N ILE A 58 32.37 23.34 -35.54
CA ILE A 58 32.42 22.16 -34.68
C ILE A 58 31.37 22.33 -33.58
N SER A 59 30.40 21.39 -33.52
CA SER A 59 29.44 21.36 -32.42
C SER A 59 29.99 20.48 -31.28
N PHE A 60 30.11 21.09 -30.10
CA PHE A 60 30.43 20.37 -28.88
C PHE A 60 29.18 19.80 -28.19
N GLU A 61 28.01 19.84 -28.84
CA GLU A 61 26.75 19.31 -28.30
C GLU A 61 26.80 17.78 -28.07
N SER A 62 27.76 17.12 -28.74
CA SER A 62 28.02 15.67 -28.56
C SER A 62 29.02 15.34 -27.44
N VAL A 63 29.61 16.32 -26.77
CA VAL A 63 30.44 16.08 -25.58
C VAL A 63 29.48 15.80 -24.44
N PRO A 64 29.44 14.58 -23.90
CA PRO A 64 28.58 14.27 -22.74
C PRO A 64 28.98 15.27 -21.65
N LYS A 65 28.01 16.10 -21.20
CA LYS A 65 28.21 16.84 -19.96
C LYS A 65 28.49 15.80 -18.90
N LEU A 66 29.58 15.92 -18.15
CA LEU A 66 29.84 15.02 -17.02
C LEU A 66 28.58 14.97 -16.15
N SER A 67 28.16 13.79 -15.78
CA SER A 67 27.08 13.64 -14.84
C SER A 67 27.51 14.28 -13.52
N SER A 68 26.78 15.32 -13.09
CA SER A 68 27.01 15.92 -11.78
C SER A 68 26.55 14.94 -10.70
N GLY A 69 27.31 14.82 -9.62
CA GLY A 69 26.84 14.11 -8.43
C GLY A 69 25.57 14.76 -7.88
N ILE A 70 24.66 13.97 -7.32
CA ILE A 70 23.40 14.48 -6.75
C ILE A 70 23.67 15.54 -5.67
N LYS A 71 24.70 15.35 -4.87
CA LYS A 71 25.09 16.27 -3.79
C LYS A 71 25.56 17.65 -4.30
N GLU A 72 26.01 17.73 -5.55
CA GLU A 72 26.48 18.96 -6.17
C GLU A 72 25.36 19.81 -6.79
N LEU A 73 24.13 19.27 -6.83
CA LEU A 73 23.00 19.94 -7.44
C LEU A 73 22.47 21.05 -6.54
N TYR A 74 22.23 22.21 -7.14
CA TYR A 74 21.66 23.39 -6.47
C TYR A 74 20.36 23.82 -7.15
N ILE A 75 19.47 24.43 -6.40
CA ILE A 75 18.22 24.99 -6.91
C ILE A 75 18.50 26.07 -7.95
N GLY A 76 17.92 25.95 -9.14
CA GLY A 76 18.13 26.83 -10.27
C GLY A 76 19.11 26.31 -11.33
N ALA A 77 19.78 25.16 -11.07
CA ALA A 77 20.64 24.54 -12.09
C ALA A 77 19.78 24.09 -13.30
N LYS A 78 20.31 24.30 -14.50
CA LYS A 78 19.68 24.00 -15.78
C LYS A 78 20.57 23.08 -16.61
N GLU A 79 19.97 22.36 -17.56
CA GLU A 79 20.67 21.44 -18.46
C GLU A 79 21.53 20.40 -17.72
N VAL A 80 21.03 19.95 -16.57
CA VAL A 80 21.72 18.97 -15.73
C VAL A 80 21.61 17.58 -16.36
N THR A 81 22.68 16.81 -16.27
CA THR A 81 22.70 15.37 -16.56
C THR A 81 23.21 14.64 -15.34
N ILE A 82 22.48 13.63 -14.90
CA ILE A 82 22.87 12.77 -13.79
C ILE A 82 22.86 11.30 -14.22
N THR A 83 23.71 10.50 -13.61
CA THR A 83 23.64 9.05 -13.62
C THR A 83 23.31 8.60 -12.20
N ALA A 84 22.24 7.84 -12.04
CA ALA A 84 21.74 7.46 -10.72
C ALA A 84 21.02 6.12 -10.78
N ARG A 85 20.87 5.46 -9.64
CA ARG A 85 20.11 4.22 -9.53
C ARG A 85 18.73 4.49 -8.95
N ILE A 86 17.72 3.81 -9.48
CA ILE A 86 16.34 3.97 -9.02
C ILE A 86 16.18 3.29 -7.66
N MET A 87 15.65 4.03 -6.69
CA MET A 87 15.24 3.49 -5.38
C MET A 87 13.78 3.05 -5.41
N ASN A 88 12.87 3.96 -5.82
CA ASN A 88 11.45 3.67 -5.90
C ASN A 88 10.75 4.58 -6.92
N ILE A 89 9.59 4.11 -7.41
CA ILE A 89 8.76 4.80 -8.40
C ILE A 89 7.37 4.97 -7.78
N TYR A 90 6.91 6.22 -7.73
CA TYR A 90 5.60 6.56 -7.18
C TYR A 90 4.47 6.28 -8.19
N PRO A 91 3.24 6.06 -7.73
CA PRO A 91 2.08 6.03 -8.60
C PRO A 91 1.84 7.39 -9.26
N ILE A 92 1.11 7.38 -10.37
CA ILE A 92 0.69 8.60 -11.05
C ILE A 92 -0.30 9.34 -10.17
N ARG A 93 -0.04 10.62 -9.93
CA ARG A 93 -0.94 11.52 -9.20
C ARG A 93 -1.65 12.45 -10.16
N ARG A 94 -2.96 12.58 -9.97
CA ARG A 94 -3.83 13.50 -10.69
C ARG A 94 -4.40 14.51 -9.72
N PHE A 95 -4.40 15.79 -10.07
CA PHE A 95 -5.00 16.85 -9.28
C PHE A 95 -5.50 17.98 -10.17
N ILE A 96 -6.54 18.65 -9.73
CA ILE A 96 -7.12 19.78 -10.42
C ILE A 96 -6.52 21.06 -9.87
N LYS A 97 -5.97 21.90 -10.74
CA LYS A 97 -5.42 23.19 -10.38
C LYS A 97 -6.57 24.15 -10.05
N LYS A 98 -6.53 24.71 -8.85
CA LYS A 98 -7.63 25.53 -8.32
C LYS A 98 -7.95 26.78 -9.16
N ASP A 99 -6.91 27.36 -9.80
CA ASP A 99 -7.02 28.62 -10.51
C ASP A 99 -7.55 28.46 -11.94
N THR A 100 -7.22 27.36 -12.62
CA THR A 100 -7.54 27.13 -14.05
C THR A 100 -8.50 25.98 -14.27
N ASN A 101 -8.84 25.21 -13.24
CA ASN A 101 -9.63 23.98 -13.33
C ASN A 101 -9.04 22.93 -14.30
N GLU A 102 -7.74 23.03 -14.62
CA GLU A 102 -7.02 22.09 -15.46
C GLU A 102 -6.57 20.88 -14.65
N GLU A 103 -6.72 19.69 -15.22
CA GLU A 103 -6.14 18.48 -14.66
C GLU A 103 -4.61 18.50 -14.88
N ILE A 104 -3.86 18.38 -13.80
CA ILE A 104 -2.41 18.23 -13.82
C ILE A 104 -2.08 16.81 -13.39
N VAL A 105 -1.20 16.18 -14.14
CA VAL A 105 -0.68 14.85 -13.82
C VAL A 105 0.82 14.94 -13.53
N ASN A 106 1.26 14.18 -12.55
CA ASN A 106 2.69 14.00 -12.32
C ASN A 106 2.99 12.59 -11.80
N ARG A 107 4.24 12.20 -11.98
CA ARG A 107 4.82 11.00 -11.38
C ARG A 107 6.17 11.34 -10.80
N THR A 108 6.52 10.73 -9.69
CA THR A 108 7.79 10.97 -9.00
C THR A 108 8.60 9.67 -8.94
N MET A 109 9.91 9.76 -9.08
CA MET A 109 10.86 8.69 -8.79
C MET A 109 11.86 9.20 -7.78
N THR A 110 12.31 8.35 -6.85
CA THR A 110 13.48 8.62 -6.03
C THR A 110 14.67 7.88 -6.62
N VAL A 111 15.75 8.59 -6.85
CA VAL A 111 17.01 8.04 -7.35
C VAL A 111 18.13 8.37 -6.40
N TYR A 112 19.20 7.60 -6.44
CA TYR A 112 20.38 7.81 -5.60
C TYR A 112 21.68 7.57 -6.37
N ASP A 113 22.72 8.23 -5.93
CA ASP A 113 24.11 7.95 -6.29
C ASP A 113 24.90 7.46 -5.06
N LYS A 114 26.20 7.50 -5.11
CA LYS A 114 27.07 7.06 -4.00
C LYS A 114 26.95 7.94 -2.74
N ASP A 115 26.53 9.21 -2.87
CA ASP A 115 26.63 10.21 -1.81
C ASP A 115 25.27 10.74 -1.34
N SER A 116 24.23 10.65 -2.18
CA SER A 116 22.94 11.30 -1.89
C SER A 116 21.79 10.69 -2.70
N SER A 117 20.57 11.12 -2.36
CA SER A 117 19.35 10.78 -3.09
C SER A 117 18.55 12.03 -3.45
N ILE A 118 17.81 11.99 -4.55
CA ILE A 118 16.98 13.10 -5.02
C ILE A 118 15.71 12.58 -5.68
N LYS A 119 14.64 13.38 -5.64
CA LYS A 119 13.39 13.08 -6.36
C LYS A 119 13.43 13.67 -7.76
N ILE A 120 13.06 12.87 -8.75
CA ILE A 120 12.81 13.28 -10.12
C ILE A 120 11.30 13.35 -10.31
N ARG A 121 10.81 14.50 -10.79
CA ARG A 121 9.39 14.70 -11.07
C ARG A 121 9.16 14.81 -12.57
N LEU A 122 8.30 13.92 -13.05
CA LEU A 122 7.83 13.86 -14.42
C LEU A 122 6.47 14.56 -14.49
N TRP A 123 6.29 15.38 -15.51
CA TRP A 123 5.09 16.18 -15.73
C TRP A 123 4.51 15.84 -17.09
N ASP A 124 3.20 16.04 -17.26
CA ASP A 124 2.42 15.77 -18.46
C ASP A 124 2.28 14.29 -18.86
N ASN A 125 1.38 14.02 -19.78
CA ASN A 125 1.01 12.68 -20.19
C ASN A 125 2.15 11.91 -20.90
N ASN A 126 3.09 12.61 -21.52
CA ASN A 126 4.21 11.97 -22.22
C ASN A 126 5.28 11.50 -21.25
N GLN A 127 5.59 12.32 -20.24
CA GLN A 127 6.68 12.02 -19.31
C GLN A 127 6.31 11.00 -18.23
N ILE A 128 5.05 11.04 -17.72
CA ILE A 128 4.63 10.17 -16.62
C ILE A 128 4.63 8.67 -16.99
N ASN A 129 4.52 8.35 -18.28
CA ASN A 129 4.51 6.97 -18.77
C ASN A 129 5.91 6.44 -19.08
N ILE A 130 6.94 7.29 -19.19
CA ILE A 130 8.32 6.87 -19.47
C ILE A 130 8.77 5.69 -18.60
N PRO A 131 8.56 5.66 -17.26
CA PRO A 131 9.00 4.54 -16.44
C PRO A 131 8.37 3.20 -16.86
N ASP A 132 7.11 3.21 -17.27
CA ASP A 132 6.39 1.99 -17.68
C ASP A 132 6.76 1.58 -19.12
N GLU A 133 6.91 2.56 -20.04
CA GLU A 133 7.27 2.32 -21.44
C GLU A 133 8.64 1.66 -21.62
N ILE A 134 9.62 2.05 -20.79
CA ILE A 134 10.97 1.47 -20.82
C ILE A 134 11.17 0.40 -19.73
N GLY A 135 10.12 0.08 -18.96
CA GLY A 135 10.11 -1.01 -17.98
C GLY A 135 11.02 -0.79 -16.77
N LEU A 136 11.16 0.46 -16.31
CA LEU A 136 12.06 0.79 -15.19
C LEU A 136 11.66 0.07 -13.90
N GLN A 137 12.67 -0.47 -13.22
CA GLN A 137 12.52 -1.15 -11.94
C GLN A 137 13.46 -0.54 -10.88
N PRO A 138 13.17 -0.70 -9.59
CA PRO A 138 14.13 -0.40 -8.53
C PRO A 138 15.44 -1.16 -8.75
N GLY A 139 16.55 -0.45 -8.60
CA GLY A 139 17.89 -0.99 -8.84
C GLY A 139 18.44 -0.70 -10.23
N ASP A 140 17.62 -0.29 -11.19
CA ASP A 140 18.09 0.08 -12.51
C ASP A 140 18.99 1.31 -12.48
N LEU A 141 20.07 1.27 -13.20
CA LEU A 141 20.97 2.40 -13.44
C LEU A 141 20.43 3.20 -14.62
N ILE A 142 20.13 4.48 -14.38
CA ILE A 142 19.59 5.36 -15.41
C ILE A 142 20.46 6.60 -15.58
N LYS A 143 20.47 7.12 -16.81
CA LYS A 143 20.98 8.42 -17.15
C LYS A 143 19.82 9.35 -17.45
N VAL A 144 19.75 10.45 -16.72
CA VAL A 144 18.70 11.46 -16.88
C VAL A 144 19.36 12.74 -17.39
N SER A 145 18.96 13.19 -18.55
CA SER A 145 19.60 14.29 -19.27
C SER A 145 18.65 15.45 -19.51
N ARG A 146 19.21 16.67 -19.63
CA ARG A 146 18.47 17.92 -19.92
C ARG A 146 17.41 18.25 -18.88
N CYS A 147 17.80 18.09 -17.63
CA CYS A 147 16.96 18.37 -16.48
C CYS A 147 17.24 19.77 -15.92
N TYR A 148 16.33 20.21 -15.07
CA TYR A 148 16.53 21.41 -14.26
C TYR A 148 16.14 21.11 -12.80
N VAL A 149 16.82 21.82 -11.89
CA VAL A 149 16.62 21.63 -10.44
C VAL A 149 15.73 22.75 -9.91
N LYS A 150 14.59 22.38 -9.33
CA LYS A 150 13.63 23.29 -8.67
C LYS A 150 13.62 23.10 -7.16
N SER A 151 13.04 24.07 -6.44
CA SER A 151 12.69 23.89 -5.05
C SER A 151 11.43 23.03 -4.92
N GLY A 152 11.49 22.00 -4.10
CA GLY A 152 10.32 21.25 -3.66
C GLY A 152 9.47 22.05 -2.67
N LEU A 153 8.30 21.48 -2.29
CA LEU A 153 7.41 22.08 -1.29
C LEU A 153 8.05 22.14 0.11
N ASP A 154 9.00 21.28 0.38
CA ASP A 154 9.80 21.21 1.62
C ASP A 154 11.09 22.02 1.55
N GLY A 155 11.28 22.80 0.46
CA GLY A 155 12.50 23.56 0.23
C GLY A 155 13.71 22.76 -0.26
N LYS A 156 13.59 21.43 -0.35
CA LYS A 156 14.66 20.55 -0.85
C LYS A 156 14.74 20.58 -2.38
N PRO A 157 15.92 20.38 -2.99
CA PRO A 157 16.06 20.31 -4.42
C PRO A 157 15.28 19.10 -5.01
N ILE A 158 14.60 19.33 -6.12
CA ILE A 158 13.90 18.31 -6.91
C ILE A 158 14.29 18.49 -8.36
N ILE A 159 14.60 17.40 -9.05
CA ILE A 159 14.83 17.38 -10.49
C ILE A 159 13.47 17.38 -11.21
N SER A 160 13.32 18.23 -12.21
CA SER A 160 12.24 18.15 -13.20
C SER A 160 12.83 17.85 -14.57
N LEU A 161 12.23 16.91 -15.28
CA LEU A 161 12.60 16.63 -16.65
C LEU A 161 12.18 17.79 -17.55
N GLY A 162 13.08 18.28 -18.39
CA GLY A 162 12.77 19.32 -19.39
C GLY A 162 11.90 18.74 -20.53
N SER A 163 11.34 19.63 -21.36
CA SER A 163 10.56 19.20 -22.54
C SER A 163 11.36 18.33 -23.52
N ASN A 164 12.67 18.57 -23.61
CA ASN A 164 13.61 17.77 -24.40
C ASN A 164 14.49 16.85 -23.54
N GLY A 165 14.09 16.63 -22.29
CA GLY A 165 14.80 15.75 -21.38
C GLY A 165 14.57 14.29 -21.71
N SER A 166 15.55 13.45 -21.44
CA SER A 166 15.49 12.00 -21.66
C SER A 166 15.86 11.23 -20.40
N ILE A 167 15.28 10.04 -20.29
CA ILE A 167 15.67 9.02 -19.32
C ILE A 167 16.09 7.79 -20.14
N GLU A 168 17.29 7.32 -19.90
CA GLU A 168 17.88 6.19 -20.61
C GLU A 168 18.36 5.15 -19.61
N LEU A 169 18.07 3.88 -19.89
CA LEU A 169 18.60 2.75 -19.13
C LEU A 169 20.10 2.60 -19.49
N VAL A 170 20.95 2.57 -18.48
CA VAL A 170 22.39 2.36 -18.67
C VAL A 170 22.69 0.88 -18.56
N ASN A 171 23.14 0.27 -19.65
CA ASN A 171 23.57 -1.13 -19.63
C ASN A 171 24.86 -1.27 -18.82
N ASN A 172 24.92 -2.26 -17.93
CA ASN A 172 26.05 -2.55 -17.03
C ASN A 172 27.40 -2.85 -17.73
N ASN A 173 27.46 -2.80 -19.05
CA ASN A 173 28.67 -3.12 -19.81
C ASN A 173 29.70 -1.97 -19.86
N ASN A 174 29.36 -0.78 -19.34
CA ASN A 174 30.32 0.31 -19.20
C ASN A 174 30.88 0.29 -17.77
N GLU A 175 32.04 -0.32 -17.59
CA GLU A 175 32.67 -0.61 -16.28
C GLU A 175 32.98 0.64 -15.45
N ASP A 176 33.15 1.82 -16.04
CA ASP A 176 33.57 3.03 -15.32
C ASP A 176 32.44 3.72 -14.50
N ASP A 177 31.20 3.68 -14.96
CA ASP A 177 30.07 4.34 -14.29
C ASP A 177 29.25 3.37 -13.40
N SER A 178 29.18 2.10 -13.76
CA SER A 178 28.34 1.12 -13.08
C SER A 178 28.90 0.67 -11.72
N ASN A 179 30.22 0.65 -11.56
CA ASN A 179 30.89 0.22 -10.32
C ASN A 179 30.96 1.31 -9.24
N SER A 180 30.63 2.56 -9.55
CA SER A 180 30.73 3.67 -8.61
C SER A 180 29.45 3.94 -7.81
N ILE A 181 28.27 3.48 -8.28
CA ILE A 181 26.98 3.69 -7.60
C ILE A 181 26.53 2.39 -6.92
N PRO A 182 26.32 2.41 -5.59
CA PRO A 182 25.98 1.24 -4.82
C PRO A 182 24.74 0.51 -5.35
N THR A 183 24.71 -0.81 -5.26
CA THR A 183 23.52 -1.61 -5.57
C THR A 183 22.50 -1.51 -4.44
N ILE A 184 21.24 -1.88 -4.71
CA ILE A 184 20.20 -1.96 -3.66
C ILE A 184 20.67 -2.86 -2.52
N ASP A 185 21.28 -4.00 -2.83
CA ASP A 185 21.75 -4.96 -1.80
C ASP A 185 22.80 -4.34 -0.89
N SER A 186 23.76 -3.58 -1.46
CA SER A 186 24.80 -2.92 -0.68
C SER A 186 24.31 -1.75 0.17
N MET A 187 23.16 -1.14 -0.21
CA MET A 187 22.51 -0.04 0.53
C MET A 187 21.46 -0.52 1.53
N THR A 188 21.15 -1.82 1.54
CA THR A 188 20.11 -2.37 2.40
C THR A 188 20.61 -2.49 3.83
N LEU A 189 19.97 -1.78 4.74
CA LEU A 189 20.16 -1.89 6.17
C LEU A 189 19.39 -3.09 6.72
N THR A 190 19.87 -3.67 7.79
CA THR A 190 19.13 -4.60 8.63
C THR A 190 18.43 -3.86 9.78
N VAL A 191 17.53 -4.54 10.50
CA VAL A 191 16.90 -3.98 11.71
C VAL A 191 17.95 -3.56 12.76
N ASP A 192 19.09 -4.28 12.83
CA ASP A 192 20.15 -4.02 13.79
C ASP A 192 21.00 -2.79 13.44
N ASP A 193 21.06 -2.40 12.18
CA ASP A 193 21.82 -1.24 11.70
C ASP A 193 21.15 0.11 12.01
N VAL A 194 19.88 0.08 12.44
CA VAL A 194 19.12 1.30 12.75
C VAL A 194 19.60 1.91 14.07
N LYS A 195 20.28 3.06 13.97
CA LYS A 195 20.83 3.80 15.12
C LYS A 195 20.36 5.24 15.21
N ASP A 196 20.01 5.82 14.08
CA ASP A 196 19.66 7.23 13.94
C ASP A 196 18.46 7.42 12.98
N PRO A 197 17.71 8.53 13.09
CA PRO A 197 16.71 8.91 12.10
C PRO A 197 17.35 9.14 10.73
N GLN A 198 16.74 8.58 9.68
CA GLN A 198 17.25 8.67 8.30
C GLN A 198 16.09 8.80 7.30
N GLU A 199 16.36 9.41 6.15
CA GLU A 199 15.41 9.52 5.03
C GLU A 199 15.91 8.72 3.82
N ASN A 200 14.96 8.26 3.00
CA ASN A 200 15.24 7.48 1.77
C ASN A 200 16.11 6.24 2.04
N VAL A 201 15.68 5.44 3.00
CA VAL A 201 16.38 4.24 3.44
C VAL A 201 15.84 3.01 2.72
N ILE A 202 16.72 2.05 2.49
CA ILE A 202 16.36 0.68 2.11
C ILE A 202 16.65 -0.20 3.33
N ILE A 203 15.64 -0.90 3.83
CA ILE A 203 15.77 -1.75 5.03
C ILE A 203 15.11 -3.10 4.83
N THR A 204 15.71 -4.14 5.39
CA THR A 204 15.17 -5.49 5.37
C THR A 204 14.95 -6.04 6.77
N GLY A 205 13.98 -6.93 6.91
CA GLY A 205 13.71 -7.66 8.14
C GLY A 205 12.65 -8.75 7.92
N ASN A 206 12.50 -9.63 8.89
CA ASN A 206 11.48 -10.67 8.86
C ASN A 206 10.16 -10.11 9.38
N VAL A 207 9.06 -10.38 8.69
CA VAL A 207 7.72 -10.00 9.15
C VAL A 207 7.41 -10.73 10.45
N ASP A 208 7.21 -9.99 11.53
CA ASP A 208 7.04 -10.52 12.89
C ASP A 208 5.57 -10.52 13.34
N SER A 209 4.74 -9.74 12.69
CA SER A 209 3.30 -9.71 12.93
C SER A 209 2.54 -9.59 11.61
N ASN A 210 1.34 -10.15 11.57
CA ASN A 210 0.47 -10.00 10.40
C ASN A 210 0.21 -8.52 10.10
N PRO A 211 0.40 -8.09 8.84
CA PRO A 211 0.13 -6.74 8.43
C PRO A 211 -1.34 -6.39 8.58
N ARG A 212 -1.61 -5.19 9.07
CA ARG A 212 -2.95 -4.64 9.16
C ARG A 212 -3.09 -3.46 8.24
N ILE A 213 -4.20 -3.42 7.50
CA ILE A 213 -4.61 -2.24 6.77
C ILE A 213 -5.72 -1.59 7.58
N SER A 214 -5.50 -0.34 7.98
CA SER A 214 -6.48 0.47 8.70
C SER A 214 -6.80 1.73 7.93
N GLY A 215 -8.08 2.09 7.87
CA GLY A 215 -8.52 3.38 7.37
C GLY A 215 -8.16 4.50 8.36
N PHE A 216 -7.80 5.65 7.84
CA PHE A 216 -7.62 6.88 8.62
C PHE A 216 -8.14 8.10 7.85
N ASN A 217 -8.46 9.16 8.56
CA ASN A 217 -8.72 10.46 7.96
C ASN A 217 -7.51 11.37 8.22
N ASN A 218 -6.98 11.98 7.16
CA ASN A 218 -5.92 12.95 7.31
C ASN A 218 -6.45 14.27 7.92
N ILE A 219 -5.54 15.19 8.28
CA ILE A 219 -5.89 16.50 8.90
C ILE A 219 -6.88 17.31 8.02
N ARG A 220 -6.98 17.01 6.72
CA ARG A 220 -7.90 17.66 5.77
C ARG A 220 -9.21 16.89 5.59
N GLY A 221 -9.46 15.83 6.39
CA GLY A 221 -10.66 15.01 6.31
C GLY A 221 -10.70 14.03 5.13
N GLN A 222 -9.60 13.87 4.41
CA GLN A 222 -9.52 12.90 3.32
C GLN A 222 -9.24 11.50 3.88
N ALA A 223 -10.02 10.53 3.46
CA ALA A 223 -9.81 9.12 3.79
C ALA A 223 -8.52 8.60 3.15
N GLY A 224 -7.77 7.81 3.89
CA GLY A 224 -6.57 7.12 3.44
C GLY A 224 -6.47 5.75 4.11
N LYS A 225 -5.59 4.91 3.59
CA LYS A 225 -5.31 3.58 4.16
C LYS A 225 -3.84 3.51 4.58
N ALA A 226 -3.57 2.89 5.73
CA ALA A 226 -2.22 2.68 6.23
C ALA A 226 -1.99 1.20 6.49
N LEU A 227 -0.89 0.66 5.95
CA LEU A 227 -0.38 -0.65 6.31
C LEU A 227 0.44 -0.51 7.59
N GLN A 228 0.16 -1.34 8.57
CA GLN A 228 0.93 -1.45 9.82
C GLN A 228 1.41 -2.88 9.98
N MET A 229 2.69 -3.06 10.26
CA MET A 229 3.32 -4.35 10.56
C MET A 229 4.53 -4.15 11.46
N GLN A 230 5.11 -5.25 11.93
CA GLN A 230 6.41 -5.27 12.59
C GLN A 230 7.38 -6.12 11.79
N ILE A 231 8.62 -5.66 11.69
CA ILE A 231 9.73 -6.44 11.15
C ILE A 231 10.79 -6.63 12.21
N SER A 232 11.38 -7.81 12.26
CA SER A 232 12.43 -8.17 13.23
C SER A 232 13.73 -8.57 12.54
N ASN A 233 14.81 -8.58 13.31
CA ASN A 233 16.04 -9.24 12.92
C ASN A 233 15.86 -10.78 12.91
N GLU A 234 16.82 -11.52 12.36
CA GLU A 234 16.77 -12.99 12.27
C GLU A 234 16.58 -13.65 13.63
N ALA A 235 17.26 -13.14 14.67
CA ALA A 235 17.18 -13.67 16.02
C ALA A 235 15.89 -13.29 16.77
N ARG A 236 15.01 -12.44 16.18
CA ARG A 236 13.79 -11.87 16.80
C ARG A 236 14.04 -11.20 18.16
N THR A 237 15.24 -10.68 18.36
CA THR A 237 15.62 -9.95 19.57
C THR A 237 15.32 -8.46 19.49
N ARG A 238 15.18 -7.93 18.27
CA ARG A 238 14.83 -6.55 17.99
C ARG A 238 13.77 -6.48 16.92
N SER A 239 12.73 -5.68 17.15
CA SER A 239 11.68 -5.42 16.16
C SER A 239 11.44 -3.93 16.01
N LEU A 240 11.02 -3.53 14.82
CA LEU A 240 10.67 -2.17 14.46
C LEU A 240 9.26 -2.13 13.89
N ARG A 241 8.46 -1.17 14.35
CA ARG A 241 7.14 -0.91 13.78
C ARG A 241 7.27 -0.23 12.42
N VAL A 242 6.51 -0.72 11.45
CA VAL A 242 6.42 -0.18 10.09
C VAL A 242 5.04 0.39 9.87
N ILE A 243 4.95 1.61 9.36
CA ILE A 243 3.71 2.25 8.96
C ILE A 243 3.88 2.79 7.55
N ILE A 244 3.09 2.30 6.59
CA ILE A 244 3.11 2.79 5.20
C ILE A 244 1.78 3.47 4.91
N TRP A 245 1.83 4.77 4.69
CA TRP A 245 0.68 5.63 4.46
C TRP A 245 0.23 5.63 3.00
N ASN A 246 -1.08 5.63 2.76
CA ASN A 246 -1.69 5.66 1.42
C ASN A 246 -1.21 4.54 0.50
N ILE A 247 -1.02 3.36 1.07
CA ILE A 247 -0.60 2.19 0.30
C ILE A 247 -1.72 1.72 -0.62
N ASP A 248 -1.34 1.31 -1.82
CA ASP A 248 -2.21 0.57 -2.71
C ASP A 248 -2.24 -0.90 -2.29
N GLU A 249 -3.41 -1.37 -1.85
CA GLU A 249 -3.61 -2.76 -1.39
C GLU A 249 -3.25 -3.80 -2.45
N ASN A 250 -3.39 -3.48 -3.74
CA ASN A 250 -3.04 -4.38 -4.84
C ASN A 250 -1.54 -4.65 -4.94
N ARG A 251 -0.72 -3.82 -4.30
CA ARG A 251 0.74 -4.01 -4.23
C ARG A 251 1.17 -4.89 -3.06
N ILE A 252 0.24 -5.26 -2.18
CA ILE A 252 0.53 -6.11 -1.02
C ILE A 252 0.19 -7.54 -1.41
N PRO A 253 1.12 -8.49 -1.25
CA PRO A 253 0.81 -9.90 -1.41
C PRO A 253 -0.38 -10.29 -0.54
N LYS A 254 -1.24 -11.16 -1.04
CA LYS A 254 -2.45 -11.61 -0.34
C LYS A 254 -2.16 -12.35 0.95
N ILE A 255 -0.92 -12.81 1.14
CA ILE A 255 -0.51 -13.59 2.30
C ILE A 255 0.82 -13.08 2.80
N PHE A 256 0.82 -12.68 4.06
CA PHE A 256 2.01 -12.43 4.83
C PHE A 256 2.14 -13.53 5.88
N ASN A 257 3.00 -14.49 5.65
CA ASN A 257 3.37 -15.40 6.72
C ASN A 257 4.39 -14.72 7.63
N THR A 258 4.21 -14.84 8.94
CA THR A 258 5.25 -14.48 9.91
C THR A 258 6.54 -15.21 9.55
N GLY A 259 7.65 -14.48 9.49
CA GLY A 259 8.95 -15.02 9.09
C GLY A 259 9.32 -14.83 7.62
N VAL A 260 8.43 -14.32 6.77
CA VAL A 260 8.79 -13.89 5.42
C VAL A 260 9.72 -12.68 5.51
N ASN A 261 10.81 -12.71 4.76
CA ASN A 261 11.69 -11.54 4.69
C ASN A 261 11.08 -10.49 3.75
N VAL A 262 11.05 -9.25 4.21
CA VAL A 262 10.59 -8.10 3.44
C VAL A 262 11.69 -7.06 3.34
N ARG A 263 11.89 -6.52 2.14
CA ARG A 263 12.71 -5.34 1.90
C ARG A 263 11.81 -4.16 1.57
N LEU A 264 12.01 -3.07 2.30
CA LEU A 264 11.27 -1.83 2.16
C LEU A 264 12.17 -0.79 1.49
N LEU A 265 11.77 -0.26 0.34
CA LEU A 265 12.54 0.73 -0.40
C LEU A 265 11.88 2.11 -0.29
N GLY A 266 12.68 3.12 0.00
CA GLY A 266 12.24 4.51 0.08
C GLY A 266 11.47 4.85 1.35
N VAL A 267 11.84 4.26 2.47
CA VAL A 267 11.26 4.54 3.79
C VAL A 267 12.06 5.57 4.58
N ARG A 268 11.49 6.05 5.67
CA ARG A 268 12.10 6.97 6.64
C ARG A 268 12.14 6.31 8.00
N ILE A 269 13.27 6.39 8.67
CA ILE A 269 13.43 6.00 10.06
C ILE A 269 13.17 7.24 10.92
N LYS A 270 12.27 7.13 11.87
CA LYS A 270 11.91 8.18 12.83
C LYS A 270 12.09 7.69 14.26
N PRO A 271 12.26 8.62 15.23
CA PRO A 271 12.18 8.25 16.64
C PRO A 271 10.82 7.61 16.95
N GLY A 272 10.81 6.56 17.72
CA GLY A 272 9.61 5.89 18.19
C GLY A 272 8.78 6.79 19.09
N ASN A 273 7.47 6.56 19.15
CA ASN A 273 6.58 7.28 20.06
C ASN A 273 6.37 6.48 21.35
N PRO A 274 6.90 6.94 22.50
CA PRO A 274 6.77 6.24 23.78
C PRO A 274 5.34 6.02 24.24
N GLN A 275 4.39 6.90 23.83
CA GLN A 275 2.97 6.79 24.19
C GLN A 275 2.29 5.53 23.64
N TYR A 276 2.85 4.96 22.56
CA TYR A 276 2.32 3.75 21.94
C TYR A 276 3.15 2.49 22.29
N GLY A 277 4.06 2.59 23.27
CA GLY A 277 4.92 1.45 23.66
C GLY A 277 5.90 1.01 22.58
N ASN A 278 6.15 1.90 21.60
CA ASN A 278 7.05 1.62 20.49
C ASN A 278 8.50 1.75 20.96
N GLY A 279 9.41 0.95 20.37
CA GLY A 279 10.83 1.00 20.64
C GLY A 279 11.46 2.35 20.25
N ASP A 280 12.78 2.40 20.24
CA ASP A 280 13.53 3.65 19.99
C ASP A 280 13.25 4.27 18.61
N PHE A 281 12.91 3.45 17.62
CA PHE A 281 12.67 3.87 16.24
C PHE A 281 11.43 3.23 15.62
N GLU A 282 10.85 3.93 14.65
CA GLU A 282 9.77 3.49 13.77
C GLU A 282 10.15 3.71 12.30
N ILE A 283 9.62 2.86 11.42
CA ILE A 283 9.79 2.97 9.97
C ILE A 283 8.51 3.53 9.36
N HIS A 284 8.62 4.61 8.62
CA HIS A 284 7.51 5.26 7.93
C HIS A 284 7.72 5.23 6.42
N GLY A 285 6.76 4.69 5.71
CA GLY A 285 6.65 4.74 4.26
C GLY A 285 5.52 5.64 3.79
N ASP A 286 5.45 5.85 2.50
CA ASP A 286 4.38 6.54 1.82
C ASP A 286 3.91 5.72 0.59
N GLU A 287 3.02 6.27 -0.24
CA GLU A 287 2.47 5.60 -1.43
C GLU A 287 3.54 5.17 -2.47
N GLY A 288 4.74 5.75 -2.41
CA GLY A 288 5.87 5.39 -3.27
C GLY A 288 6.76 4.29 -2.67
N THR A 289 6.55 3.92 -1.42
CA THR A 289 7.31 2.83 -0.79
C THR A 289 7.07 1.53 -1.53
N MET A 290 8.14 0.84 -1.89
CA MET A 290 8.07 -0.47 -2.53
C MET A 290 8.41 -1.57 -1.54
N LEU A 291 7.65 -2.66 -1.63
CA LEU A 291 7.81 -3.85 -0.81
C LEU A 291 8.30 -4.98 -1.73
N GLN A 292 9.44 -5.56 -1.38
CA GLN A 292 9.98 -6.76 -2.04
C GLN A 292 10.01 -7.89 -1.03
N PHE A 293 9.30 -8.96 -1.32
CA PHE A 293 9.25 -10.14 -0.45
C PHE A 293 10.22 -11.20 -0.98
N SER A 294 11.00 -11.80 -0.07
CA SER A 294 11.86 -12.93 -0.37
C SER A 294 11.56 -14.04 0.63
N GLY A 295 11.37 -15.23 0.12
CA GLY A 295 11.02 -16.42 0.89
C GLY A 295 10.03 -17.27 0.10
N SER A 296 9.85 -18.52 0.49
CA SER A 296 8.88 -19.39 -0.15
C SER A 296 7.50 -18.73 -0.05
N GLU A 297 6.95 -18.29 -1.18
CA GLU A 297 5.51 -18.19 -1.34
C GLU A 297 5.00 -19.58 -0.99
N THR A 298 4.56 -19.76 0.24
CA THR A 298 3.74 -20.92 0.53
C THR A 298 2.47 -20.67 -0.25
N ASP A 299 2.12 -21.58 -1.17
CA ASP A 299 0.81 -21.66 -1.80
C ASP A 299 -0.24 -21.90 -0.70
N VAL A 300 -0.56 -20.85 0.04
CA VAL A 300 -1.64 -20.88 1.02
C VAL A 300 -2.90 -20.59 0.23
N GLU A 301 -3.77 -21.58 0.17
CA GLU A 301 -5.05 -21.47 -0.50
C GLU A 301 -5.90 -20.39 0.20
N VAL A 302 -6.10 -19.29 -0.50
CA VAL A 302 -6.97 -18.21 -0.03
C VAL A 302 -8.42 -18.65 -0.22
N MET A 303 -9.21 -18.54 0.84
CA MET A 303 -10.61 -18.91 0.84
C MET A 303 -11.49 -17.67 0.61
N PRO A 304 -12.09 -17.49 -0.59
CA PRO A 304 -13.09 -16.46 -0.81
C PRO A 304 -14.43 -16.87 -0.21
N LEU A 305 -15.06 -15.97 0.53
CA LEU A 305 -16.33 -16.19 1.22
C LEU A 305 -17.23 -14.97 1.11
N ARG A 306 -18.54 -15.14 1.08
CA ARG A 306 -19.50 -14.06 1.28
C ARG A 306 -19.98 -14.07 2.74
N ILE A 307 -20.00 -12.91 3.36
CA ILE A 307 -20.57 -12.71 4.69
C ILE A 307 -22.10 -12.71 4.56
N ILE A 308 -22.76 -13.60 5.28
CA ILE A 308 -24.23 -13.67 5.33
C ILE A 308 -24.76 -12.94 6.56
N SER A 309 -24.04 -13.04 7.68
CA SER A 309 -24.42 -12.37 8.91
C SER A 309 -23.18 -12.06 9.75
N VAL A 310 -23.20 -10.93 10.44
CA VAL A 310 -22.19 -10.51 11.42
C VAL A 310 -22.88 -10.41 12.77
N GLY A 311 -22.44 -11.22 13.73
CA GLY A 311 -22.90 -11.18 15.11
C GLY A 311 -22.24 -10.04 15.89
N ASN A 312 -22.51 -10.00 17.17
CA ASN A 312 -21.90 -9.01 18.05
C ASN A 312 -20.55 -9.47 18.60
N GLU A 313 -19.76 -8.52 19.03
CA GLU A 313 -18.53 -8.81 19.76
C GLU A 313 -18.84 -9.52 21.08
N THR A 314 -18.16 -10.64 21.29
CA THR A 314 -18.26 -11.42 22.52
C THR A 314 -17.35 -10.83 23.60
N GLY A 315 -17.61 -11.11 24.87
CA GLY A 315 -16.75 -10.69 25.99
C GLY A 315 -15.31 -11.19 25.94
N ARG A 316 -14.96 -11.99 24.90
CA ARG A 316 -13.61 -12.49 24.64
C ARG A 316 -12.91 -11.75 23.49
N GLY A 317 -13.50 -10.69 22.96
CA GLY A 317 -12.93 -9.90 21.86
C GLY A 317 -13.05 -10.61 20.49
N ASN A 318 -14.00 -11.49 20.30
CA ASN A 318 -14.28 -12.15 19.03
C ASN A 318 -15.66 -11.76 18.49
N ILE A 319 -15.78 -11.72 17.18
CA ILE A 319 -17.05 -11.58 16.47
C ILE A 319 -17.33 -12.87 15.73
N ASN A 320 -18.55 -13.40 15.89
CA ASN A 320 -18.96 -14.58 15.15
C ASN A 320 -19.69 -14.14 13.88
N CYS A 321 -19.24 -14.64 12.73
CA CYS A 321 -19.85 -14.38 11.43
C CYS A 321 -20.39 -15.68 10.84
N LEU A 322 -21.49 -15.57 10.10
CA LEU A 322 -21.95 -16.62 9.20
C LEU A 322 -21.49 -16.26 7.79
N THR A 323 -20.76 -17.15 7.15
CA THR A 323 -20.27 -16.97 5.79
C THR A 323 -20.73 -18.11 4.89
N VAL A 324 -20.60 -17.92 3.58
CA VAL A 324 -20.96 -18.93 2.59
C VAL A 324 -19.89 -19.00 1.50
N ASP A 325 -19.59 -20.21 1.05
CA ASP A 325 -18.70 -20.45 -0.08
C ASP A 325 -19.45 -20.37 -1.43
N ARG A 326 -18.72 -20.49 -2.54
CA ARG A 326 -19.29 -20.48 -3.90
C ARG A 326 -20.32 -21.59 -4.13
N ALA A 327 -20.17 -22.72 -3.45
CA ALA A 327 -21.10 -23.83 -3.56
C ALA A 327 -22.38 -23.67 -2.71
N GLY A 328 -22.49 -22.59 -1.93
CA GLY A 328 -23.61 -22.33 -1.04
C GLY A 328 -23.51 -23.03 0.32
N ARG A 329 -22.34 -23.55 0.69
CA ARG A 329 -22.13 -24.18 1.99
C ARG A 329 -21.84 -23.12 3.04
N PHE A 330 -22.56 -23.18 4.15
CA PHE A 330 -22.35 -22.26 5.27
C PHE A 330 -21.11 -22.64 6.10
N LEU A 331 -20.37 -21.61 6.49
CA LEU A 331 -19.27 -21.71 7.43
C LEU A 331 -19.47 -20.68 8.55
N SER A 332 -19.30 -21.14 9.79
CA SER A 332 -19.26 -20.25 10.95
C SER A 332 -17.82 -19.73 11.12
N ALA A 333 -17.62 -18.42 11.05
CA ALA A 333 -16.33 -17.80 11.24
C ALA A 333 -16.25 -17.14 12.63
N ILE A 334 -15.27 -17.54 13.43
CA ILE A 334 -14.91 -16.88 14.70
C ILE A 334 -13.74 -15.94 14.37
N VAL A 335 -13.99 -14.64 14.38
CA VAL A 335 -13.05 -13.62 13.93
C VAL A 335 -12.61 -12.76 15.11
N ASP A 336 -11.32 -12.58 15.31
CA ASP A 336 -10.81 -11.60 16.28
C ASP A 336 -11.37 -10.21 15.92
N SER A 337 -11.96 -9.51 16.87
CA SER A 337 -12.65 -8.22 16.64
C SER A 337 -11.74 -7.16 16.01
N MET A 338 -10.44 -7.27 16.22
CA MET A 338 -9.44 -6.37 15.63
C MET A 338 -9.24 -6.60 14.13
N LEU A 339 -9.68 -7.71 13.56
CA LEU A 339 -9.62 -8.01 12.13
C LEU A 339 -10.90 -7.56 11.40
N VAL A 340 -11.98 -7.26 12.12
CA VAL A 340 -13.25 -6.84 11.54
C VAL A 340 -13.25 -5.34 11.31
N THR A 341 -13.61 -4.93 10.10
CA THR A 341 -13.81 -3.52 9.74
C THR A 341 -15.30 -3.19 9.67
N ASN A 342 -15.65 -1.91 9.78
CA ASN A 342 -17.05 -1.45 9.65
C ASN A 342 -17.66 -1.71 8.26
N GLU A 343 -16.82 -2.01 7.28
CA GLU A 343 -17.24 -2.32 5.91
C GLU A 343 -17.63 -3.81 5.72
N MET A 344 -17.27 -4.66 6.70
CA MET A 344 -17.65 -6.09 6.72
C MET A 344 -19.10 -6.22 7.19
N THR A 345 -20.02 -6.15 6.26
CA THR A 345 -21.47 -6.22 6.49
C THR A 345 -22.09 -7.39 5.75
N THR A 346 -23.39 -7.60 5.92
CA THR A 346 -24.16 -8.63 5.17
C THR A 346 -23.96 -8.42 3.67
N ASP A 347 -23.74 -9.54 2.98
CA ASP A 347 -23.52 -9.68 1.54
C ASP A 347 -22.19 -9.11 1.02
N THR A 348 -21.27 -8.65 1.88
CA THR A 348 -19.91 -8.29 1.45
C THR A 348 -19.05 -9.54 1.22
N MET A 349 -18.12 -9.42 0.26
CA MET A 349 -17.16 -10.47 -0.05
C MET A 349 -15.85 -10.28 0.71
N ILE A 350 -15.34 -11.37 1.24
CA ILE A 350 -14.01 -11.43 1.87
C ILE A 350 -13.17 -12.52 1.25
N GLU A 351 -11.87 -12.37 1.29
CA GLU A 351 -10.93 -13.48 1.17
C GLU A 351 -10.17 -13.64 2.49
N CYS A 352 -9.96 -14.87 2.90
CA CYS A 352 -9.29 -15.16 4.17
C CYS A 352 -8.39 -16.39 4.10
N VAL A 353 -7.43 -16.42 5.03
CA VAL A 353 -6.66 -17.62 5.39
C VAL A 353 -6.90 -17.85 6.87
N PRO A 354 -7.69 -18.86 7.24
CA PRO A 354 -7.97 -19.14 8.63
C PRO A 354 -6.76 -19.77 9.34
N SER A 355 -6.57 -19.44 10.62
CA SER A 355 -5.59 -20.12 11.48
C SER A 355 -5.96 -21.58 11.74
N ARG A 356 -7.26 -21.87 11.76
CA ARG A 356 -7.78 -23.23 11.97
C ARG A 356 -9.10 -23.44 11.24
N ILE A 357 -9.33 -24.67 10.80
CA ILE A 357 -10.58 -25.12 10.19
C ILE A 357 -11.08 -26.35 10.96
N PHE A 358 -12.33 -26.33 11.40
CA PHE A 358 -13.00 -27.43 12.09
C PHE A 358 -14.35 -27.70 11.44
N GLY A 359 -14.44 -28.70 10.59
CA GLY A 359 -15.66 -28.99 9.86
C GLY A 359 -16.21 -27.79 9.11
N SER A 360 -17.36 -27.26 9.53
CA SER A 360 -17.97 -26.03 8.97
C SER A 360 -17.64 -24.76 9.77
N SER A 361 -16.61 -24.78 10.60
CA SER A 361 -16.18 -23.61 11.38
C SER A 361 -14.75 -23.24 11.05
N ILE A 362 -14.48 -21.95 10.92
CA ILE A 362 -13.16 -21.38 10.72
C ILE A 362 -12.81 -20.40 11.83
N ILE A 363 -11.54 -20.32 12.20
CA ILE A 363 -11.03 -19.38 13.18
C ILE A 363 -10.06 -18.41 12.48
N LEU A 364 -10.32 -17.13 12.64
CA LEU A 364 -9.50 -16.05 12.14
C LEU A 364 -8.92 -15.29 13.34
N SER A 365 -7.72 -15.71 13.78
CA SER A 365 -6.99 -15.07 14.87
C SER A 365 -6.14 -13.92 14.36
N LYS A 366 -5.96 -12.91 15.20
CA LYS A 366 -5.16 -11.72 14.87
C LYS A 366 -3.74 -12.04 14.39
N GLU A 367 -3.12 -13.07 14.95
CA GLU A 367 -1.69 -13.35 14.77
C GLU A 367 -1.41 -14.27 13.58
N ASP A 368 -2.31 -15.22 13.31
CA ASP A 368 -2.07 -16.32 12.37
C ASP A 368 -3.06 -16.36 11.19
N SER A 369 -3.89 -15.33 11.02
CA SER A 369 -4.89 -15.30 9.96
C SER A 369 -4.77 -14.07 9.09
N TYR A 370 -5.25 -14.22 7.87
CA TYR A 370 -5.43 -13.13 6.93
C TYR A 370 -6.92 -12.98 6.61
N ILE A 371 -7.39 -11.74 6.51
CA ILE A 371 -8.73 -11.40 6.04
C ILE A 371 -8.70 -10.07 5.31
N ARG A 372 -9.38 -9.97 4.17
CA ARG A 372 -9.51 -8.77 3.37
C ARG A 372 -10.87 -8.73 2.68
N LEU A 373 -11.45 -7.52 2.55
CA LEU A 373 -12.57 -7.28 1.65
C LEU A 373 -12.09 -7.38 0.20
N ILE A 374 -12.92 -7.97 -0.65
CA ILE A 374 -12.69 -8.07 -2.09
C ILE A 374 -13.93 -7.58 -2.84
N ASP A 375 -13.77 -7.34 -4.14
CA ASP A 375 -14.86 -6.96 -5.00
C ASP A 375 -15.96 -8.04 -5.03
N ASP A 376 -17.20 -7.61 -5.30
CA ASP A 376 -18.35 -8.51 -5.36
C ASP A 376 -18.21 -9.55 -6.49
N ASP A 377 -18.45 -10.83 -6.15
CA ASP A 377 -18.50 -11.93 -7.12
C ASP A 377 -19.93 -12.51 -7.16
N PRO A 378 -20.69 -12.28 -8.25
CA PRO A 378 -22.05 -12.78 -8.38
C PRO A 378 -22.17 -14.32 -8.35
N SER A 379 -21.07 -15.05 -8.49
CA SER A 379 -21.09 -16.52 -8.39
C SER A 379 -21.30 -17.04 -6.97
N PHE A 380 -21.12 -16.18 -5.95
CA PHE A 380 -21.40 -16.51 -4.55
C PHE A 380 -22.84 -16.14 -4.20
N PRO A 381 -23.60 -17.05 -3.53
CA PRO A 381 -24.95 -16.76 -3.15
C PRO A 381 -25.04 -15.64 -2.12
N THR A 382 -25.95 -14.71 -2.33
CA THR A 382 -26.31 -13.64 -1.38
C THR A 382 -27.27 -14.14 -0.31
N SER A 383 -27.42 -13.38 0.77
CA SER A 383 -28.37 -13.71 1.86
C SER A 383 -29.80 -13.89 1.35
N SER A 384 -30.21 -13.18 0.30
CA SER A 384 -31.55 -13.31 -0.31
C SER A 384 -31.81 -14.69 -0.93
N LYS A 385 -30.76 -15.42 -1.36
CA LYS A 385 -30.93 -16.79 -1.90
C LYS A 385 -31.35 -17.81 -0.84
N PHE A 386 -31.11 -17.52 0.42
CA PHE A 386 -31.44 -18.38 1.54
C PHE A 386 -32.72 -17.99 2.27
N GLU A 387 -33.45 -17.02 1.70
CA GLU A 387 -34.74 -16.60 2.27
C GLU A 387 -35.77 -17.73 2.17
N SER A 388 -36.42 -17.99 3.27
CA SER A 388 -37.41 -19.04 3.42
C SER A 388 -38.72 -18.49 3.98
N LYS A 389 -39.82 -19.01 3.51
CA LYS A 389 -41.14 -18.75 4.10
C LYS A 389 -41.32 -19.61 5.35
N ILE A 390 -42.09 -19.11 6.33
CA ILE A 390 -42.30 -19.77 7.61
C ILE A 390 -42.85 -21.21 7.43
N LYS A 391 -43.77 -21.44 6.51
CA LYS A 391 -44.34 -22.77 6.21
C LYS A 391 -43.31 -23.80 5.74
N ASP A 392 -42.21 -23.35 5.14
CA ASP A 392 -41.19 -24.21 4.55
C ASP A 392 -40.04 -24.52 5.52
N ILE A 393 -40.08 -23.92 6.73
CA ILE A 393 -39.06 -24.13 7.76
C ILE A 393 -39.23 -25.49 8.42
N GLN A 394 -38.19 -26.30 8.39
CA GLN A 394 -38.12 -27.61 9.02
C GLN A 394 -36.94 -27.63 10.02
N VAL A 395 -37.02 -28.52 10.99
CA VAL A 395 -35.91 -28.73 11.94
C VAL A 395 -34.61 -29.02 11.19
N SER A 396 -33.66 -28.18 11.33
CA SER A 396 -32.37 -28.23 10.62
C SER A 396 -31.29 -27.43 11.36
N GLU A 397 -30.07 -27.95 11.31
CA GLU A 397 -28.90 -27.18 11.74
C GLU A 397 -28.46 -26.12 10.71
N SER A 398 -28.99 -26.20 9.47
CA SER A 398 -28.71 -25.18 8.46
C SER A 398 -29.36 -23.85 8.83
N PRO A 399 -28.65 -22.75 8.68
CA PRO A 399 -29.18 -21.43 8.99
C PRO A 399 -30.25 -20.99 7.99
N TYR A 400 -31.29 -20.35 8.51
CA TYR A 400 -32.38 -19.74 7.73
C TYR A 400 -32.23 -18.20 7.66
N VAL A 401 -32.76 -17.64 6.60
CA VAL A 401 -33.05 -16.19 6.47
C VAL A 401 -34.56 -16.06 6.36
N VAL A 402 -35.20 -15.27 7.23
CA VAL A 402 -36.65 -15.14 7.31
C VAL A 402 -37.04 -13.68 7.43
N GLU A 403 -37.95 -13.22 6.55
CA GLU A 403 -38.62 -11.93 6.69
C GLU A 403 -39.99 -12.15 7.32
N ALA A 404 -40.26 -11.43 8.43
CA ALA A 404 -41.52 -11.59 9.14
C ALA A 404 -41.86 -10.32 9.94
N ILE A 405 -43.10 -10.29 10.44
CA ILE A 405 -43.61 -9.25 11.35
C ILE A 405 -43.61 -9.80 12.77
N VAL A 406 -43.23 -8.99 13.74
CA VAL A 406 -43.31 -9.33 15.16
C VAL A 406 -44.78 -9.24 15.61
N LEU A 407 -45.34 -10.35 16.02
CA LEU A 407 -46.76 -10.46 16.37
C LEU A 407 -47.04 -10.31 17.89
N HIS A 408 -46.10 -10.74 18.74
CA HIS A 408 -46.24 -10.66 20.17
C HIS A 408 -45.15 -9.82 20.82
N THR A 409 -45.47 -9.15 21.91
CA THR A 409 -44.48 -8.44 22.73
C THR A 409 -43.45 -9.47 23.24
N PRO A 410 -42.15 -9.21 23.02
CA PRO A 410 -41.10 -10.11 23.49
C PRO A 410 -41.15 -10.32 25.00
N ASN A 411 -41.09 -11.57 25.43
CA ASN A 411 -41.00 -11.92 26.83
C ASN A 411 -39.58 -12.33 27.18
N MET A 412 -39.05 -11.82 28.30
CA MET A 412 -37.74 -12.20 28.82
C MET A 412 -37.88 -12.86 30.18
N ILE A 413 -37.31 -14.06 30.31
CA ILE A 413 -37.27 -14.84 31.53
C ILE A 413 -35.84 -15.30 31.83
N GLU A 414 -35.59 -15.60 33.09
CA GLU A 414 -34.36 -16.28 33.49
C GLU A 414 -34.61 -17.77 33.62
N VAL A 415 -33.76 -18.59 33.00
CA VAL A 415 -33.85 -20.06 33.01
C VAL A 415 -32.62 -20.64 33.68
N ASN A 416 -32.86 -21.55 34.64
CA ASN A 416 -31.77 -22.29 35.28
C ASN A 416 -31.31 -23.43 34.39
N THR A 417 -30.04 -23.38 33.98
CA THR A 417 -29.39 -24.40 33.15
C THR A 417 -28.28 -25.10 33.94
N LYS A 418 -27.73 -26.19 33.42
CA LYS A 418 -26.56 -26.88 34.01
C LYS A 418 -25.33 -25.95 34.16
N GLY A 419 -25.27 -24.86 33.37
CA GLY A 419 -24.19 -23.85 33.39
C GLY A 419 -24.54 -22.58 34.15
N GLY A 420 -25.61 -22.53 34.93
CA GLY A 420 -26.10 -21.38 35.67
C GLY A 420 -27.37 -20.76 35.09
N ILE A 421 -27.80 -19.66 35.71
CA ILE A 421 -28.98 -18.90 35.28
C ILE A 421 -28.60 -18.07 34.03
N VAL A 422 -29.44 -18.19 33.00
CA VAL A 422 -29.24 -17.46 31.73
C VAL A 422 -30.54 -16.77 31.30
N PRO A 423 -30.47 -15.55 30.74
CA PRO A 423 -31.64 -14.90 30.18
C PRO A 423 -32.06 -15.56 28.86
N VAL A 424 -33.35 -15.67 28.66
CA VAL A 424 -33.98 -16.15 27.43
C VAL A 424 -35.09 -15.15 27.07
N SER A 425 -35.15 -14.73 25.83
CA SER A 425 -36.27 -13.96 25.32
C SER A 425 -36.86 -14.60 24.10
N ASP A 426 -38.18 -14.56 23.99
CA ASP A 426 -38.90 -15.07 22.85
C ASP A 426 -40.02 -14.13 22.40
N THR A 427 -40.41 -14.30 21.15
CA THR A 427 -41.54 -13.61 20.53
C THR A 427 -42.13 -14.50 19.42
N LEU A 428 -43.32 -14.18 18.96
CA LEU A 428 -43.95 -14.80 17.79
C LEU A 428 -43.74 -13.93 16.56
N LEU A 429 -43.28 -14.57 15.49
CA LEU A 429 -43.13 -13.97 14.18
C LEU A 429 -44.18 -14.53 13.22
N GLY A 430 -44.65 -13.70 12.28
CA GLY A 430 -45.58 -14.16 11.24
C GLY A 430 -45.23 -13.58 9.86
N ASP A 431 -45.49 -14.40 8.86
CA ASP A 431 -45.49 -13.97 7.44
C ASP A 431 -46.85 -14.34 6.79
N ASP A 432 -46.96 -14.22 5.47
CA ASP A 432 -48.13 -14.59 4.71
C ASP A 432 -48.41 -16.08 4.64
N THR A 433 -47.56 -16.91 5.23
CA THR A 433 -47.63 -18.38 5.14
C THR A 433 -47.83 -19.09 6.49
N GLY A 434 -47.52 -18.42 7.58
CA GLY A 434 -47.64 -19.00 8.91
C GLY A 434 -47.01 -18.18 10.03
N GLU A 435 -46.90 -18.79 11.18
CA GLU A 435 -46.34 -18.21 12.38
C GLU A 435 -45.25 -19.11 12.96
N ILE A 436 -44.21 -18.53 13.52
CA ILE A 436 -43.10 -19.24 14.12
C ILE A 436 -42.54 -18.50 15.34
N ARG A 437 -42.18 -19.22 16.39
CA ARG A 437 -41.57 -18.66 17.59
C ARG A 437 -40.10 -18.37 17.32
N LEU A 438 -39.61 -17.16 17.64
CA LEU A 438 -38.19 -16.77 17.63
C LEU A 438 -37.68 -16.76 19.07
N VAL A 439 -36.57 -17.45 19.31
CA VAL A 439 -35.94 -17.55 20.64
C VAL A 439 -34.50 -17.10 20.61
N GLY A 440 -34.15 -16.21 21.56
CA GLY A 440 -32.79 -15.78 21.82
C GLY A 440 -32.31 -16.17 23.20
N TRP A 441 -31.18 -16.85 23.29
CA TRP A 441 -30.54 -17.27 24.54
C TRP A 441 -29.37 -16.41 24.90
N ARG A 442 -29.13 -16.14 26.17
CA ARG A 442 -27.98 -15.41 26.69
C ARG A 442 -27.89 -14.01 26.06
N GLU A 443 -26.77 -13.69 25.39
CA GLU A 443 -26.58 -12.42 24.71
C GLU A 443 -27.64 -12.15 23.63
N GLN A 444 -28.10 -13.20 22.93
CA GLN A 444 -29.14 -13.09 21.91
C GLN A 444 -30.52 -12.74 22.47
N SER A 445 -30.77 -12.97 23.74
CA SER A 445 -32.03 -12.60 24.39
C SER A 445 -32.29 -11.11 24.33
N SER A 446 -31.24 -10.29 24.46
CA SER A 446 -31.35 -8.84 24.41
C SER A 446 -31.78 -8.32 23.04
N HIS A 447 -31.43 -9.03 21.95
CA HIS A 447 -31.82 -8.65 20.58
C HIS A 447 -33.30 -8.91 20.35
N VAL A 448 -33.80 -10.07 20.81
CA VAL A 448 -35.23 -10.38 20.74
C VAL A 448 -36.03 -9.42 21.61
N HIS A 449 -35.56 -9.14 22.83
CA HIS A 449 -36.27 -8.29 23.78
C HIS A 449 -36.46 -6.83 23.30
N LYS A 450 -35.59 -6.33 22.43
CA LYS A 450 -35.64 -4.96 21.85
C LYS A 450 -36.63 -4.82 20.68
N LEU A 451 -37.28 -5.90 20.25
CA LEU A 451 -38.27 -5.86 19.20
C LEU A 451 -39.60 -5.35 19.71
N ASN A 452 -40.39 -4.71 18.85
CA ASN A 452 -41.73 -4.24 19.16
C ASN A 452 -42.75 -4.94 18.26
N VAL A 453 -43.97 -5.11 18.76
CA VAL A 453 -45.07 -5.61 17.94
C VAL A 453 -45.30 -4.70 16.74
N GLY A 454 -45.41 -5.31 15.56
CA GLY A 454 -45.52 -4.60 14.29
C GLY A 454 -44.19 -4.31 13.61
N ASP A 455 -43.04 -4.51 14.25
CA ASP A 455 -41.75 -4.38 13.60
C ASP A 455 -41.67 -5.41 12.44
N ARG A 456 -41.37 -4.94 11.23
CA ARG A 456 -40.99 -5.79 10.11
C ARG A 456 -39.49 -6.06 10.21
N ILE A 457 -39.12 -7.30 10.31
CA ILE A 457 -37.73 -7.71 10.55
C ILE A 457 -37.25 -8.76 9.55
N ARG A 458 -35.98 -8.75 9.30
CA ARG A 458 -35.25 -9.82 8.62
C ARG A 458 -34.32 -10.49 9.65
N VAL A 459 -34.59 -11.75 9.93
CA VAL A 459 -33.77 -12.59 10.81
C VAL A 459 -32.80 -13.38 9.91
N ILE A 460 -31.52 -13.26 10.16
CA ILE A 460 -30.48 -13.89 9.35
C ILE A 460 -29.67 -14.86 10.23
N GLY A 461 -29.55 -16.10 9.80
CA GLY A 461 -28.71 -17.09 10.46
C GLY A 461 -29.34 -17.77 11.68
N ALA A 462 -30.66 -17.76 11.81
CA ALA A 462 -31.34 -18.57 12.83
C ALA A 462 -31.43 -20.05 12.41
N THR A 463 -31.38 -20.98 13.36
CA THR A 463 -31.56 -22.40 13.10
C THR A 463 -32.92 -22.87 13.61
N ALA A 464 -33.52 -23.84 12.97
CA ALA A 464 -34.82 -24.39 13.36
C ALA A 464 -34.65 -25.63 14.22
N ASN A 465 -35.28 -25.62 15.40
CA ASN A 465 -35.20 -26.70 16.39
C ASN A 465 -36.61 -27.14 16.81
N ASN A 466 -36.72 -28.32 17.45
CA ASN A 466 -37.92 -28.70 18.14
C ASN A 466 -38.10 -27.84 19.40
N GLY A 467 -39.12 -27.02 19.40
CA GLY A 467 -39.51 -26.22 20.55
C GLY A 467 -40.34 -26.95 21.57
N ARG A 468 -40.93 -26.21 22.49
CA ARG A 468 -41.89 -26.73 23.44
C ARG A 468 -43.13 -27.21 22.68
N GLU A 469 -43.73 -28.29 23.14
CA GLU A 469 -44.96 -28.91 22.57
C GLU A 469 -44.82 -29.49 21.15
N GLY A 470 -43.57 -29.71 20.69
CA GLY A 470 -43.31 -30.33 19.38
C GLY A 470 -43.41 -29.40 18.17
N ASN A 471 -43.66 -28.12 18.38
CA ASN A 471 -43.66 -27.14 17.31
C ASN A 471 -42.22 -26.75 16.92
N VAL A 472 -42.01 -26.39 15.65
CA VAL A 472 -40.72 -25.86 15.17
C VAL A 472 -40.53 -24.42 15.67
N GLU A 473 -39.36 -24.13 16.21
CA GLU A 473 -38.98 -22.76 16.61
C GLU A 473 -37.63 -22.36 16.02
N LEU A 474 -37.47 -21.04 15.74
CA LEU A 474 -36.21 -20.44 15.31
C LEU A 474 -35.39 -20.05 16.52
N THR A 475 -34.13 -20.47 16.56
CA THR A 475 -33.19 -20.11 17.62
C THR A 475 -32.04 -19.28 17.03
N LEU A 476 -31.78 -18.12 17.63
CA LEU A 476 -30.65 -17.27 17.28
C LEU A 476 -29.33 -17.92 17.75
N LYS A 477 -28.34 -17.92 16.90
CA LYS A 477 -26.95 -18.31 17.17
C LYS A 477 -26.08 -17.08 17.40
N SER A 478 -24.85 -17.25 17.86
CA SER A 478 -23.92 -16.16 18.11
C SER A 478 -23.56 -15.32 16.87
N TYR A 479 -23.71 -15.89 15.68
CA TYR A 479 -23.52 -15.21 14.40
C TYR A 479 -24.82 -14.64 13.80
N SER A 480 -25.98 -14.88 14.43
CA SER A 480 -27.24 -14.39 13.90
C SER A 480 -27.38 -12.88 14.05
N SER A 481 -28.08 -12.28 13.10
CA SER A 481 -28.45 -10.85 13.17
C SER A 481 -29.93 -10.65 12.89
N ILE A 482 -30.49 -9.56 13.44
CA ILE A 482 -31.85 -9.09 13.19
C ILE A 482 -31.76 -7.67 12.63
N ILE A 483 -32.33 -7.48 11.45
CA ILE A 483 -32.36 -6.20 10.75
C ILE A 483 -33.82 -5.73 10.68
N LYS A 484 -34.10 -4.51 11.15
CA LYS A 484 -35.43 -3.90 10.94
C LYS A 484 -35.54 -3.40 9.50
N ILE A 485 -36.62 -3.80 8.83
CA ILE A 485 -36.93 -3.36 7.48
C ILE A 485 -37.93 -2.21 7.57
N SER A 486 -37.57 -1.10 6.98
CA SER A 486 -38.42 0.12 6.94
C SER A 486 -39.55 0.00 5.94
#